data_ab83b3639027675463bc456195a56720
#
_entry.id   ab83b3639027675463bc456195a56720
#
_cell.length_a   1.000
_cell.length_b   1.000
_cell.length_c   1.000
_cell.angle_alpha   90.00
_cell.angle_beta   90.00
_cell.angle_gamma   90.00
#
_symmetry.space_group_name_H-M   'P 1'
#
loop_
_entity.id
_entity.type
_entity.pdbx_description
1 polymer ?
#
loop_
_entity_poly.entity_id
_entity_poly.type
_entity_poly.pdbx_seq_one_letter_code
_entity_poly.pdbx_strand_id
1 'polypeptide(L)'
;MTRLTFFALTVLATLSGCNAQQPSPAADHVSTDSLRASSWCGVLSPDAYRVLREQGTEPRFSGEFWLHDEDGIYVCMGCGAHLFDSGTKFKSNSGWPSFYAPAGPEGVGQHVDLSHGMRRMEVVCNACGGHLGHVFEDGPPPTGLRYCINSVALDFVPRDSVALIAPASPPAE
;
A
#
# COMPACT_ATOMS: atom_id res chain seq x y z
N MET A 1 -2.21 -32.94 -57.06
CA MET A 1 -2.06 -31.51 -56.88
C MET A 1 -2.80 -31.12 -55.60
N THR A 2 -2.11 -31.17 -54.47
CA THR A 2 -2.71 -30.99 -53.14
C THR A 2 -2.24 -29.64 -52.59
N ARG A 3 -3.15 -28.69 -52.41
CA ARG A 3 -2.87 -27.39 -51.86
C ARG A 3 -2.88 -27.46 -50.35
N LEU A 4 -1.74 -27.15 -49.75
CA LEU A 4 -1.53 -27.01 -48.29
C LEU A 4 -1.88 -25.59 -47.90
N THR A 5 -2.95 -25.39 -47.13
CA THR A 5 -3.31 -24.09 -46.55
C THR A 5 -2.65 -23.96 -45.17
N PHE A 6 -1.72 -23.00 -45.04
CA PHE A 6 -1.14 -22.65 -43.77
C PHE A 6 -2.12 -21.74 -42.99
N PHE A 7 -2.58 -22.22 -41.84
CA PHE A 7 -3.25 -21.34 -40.84
C PHE A 7 -2.19 -20.68 -40.02
N ALA A 8 -2.08 -19.34 -40.13
CA ALA A 8 -1.28 -18.51 -39.24
C ALA A 8 -2.07 -18.26 -37.96
N LEU A 9 -1.58 -18.83 -36.85
CA LEU A 9 -2.12 -18.62 -35.53
C LEU A 9 -1.54 -17.30 -34.97
N THR A 10 -2.31 -16.22 -35.04
CA THR A 10 -1.97 -14.93 -34.41
C THR A 10 -2.25 -15.03 -32.92
N VAL A 11 -1.19 -15.09 -32.12
CA VAL A 11 -1.25 -14.99 -30.65
C VAL A 11 -1.49 -13.51 -30.30
N LEU A 12 -2.70 -13.20 -29.88
CA LEU A 12 -3.06 -11.89 -29.37
C LEU A 12 -2.59 -11.78 -27.90
N ALA A 13 -1.48 -11.11 -27.67
CA ALA A 13 -1.02 -10.78 -26.32
C ALA A 13 -1.94 -9.71 -25.73
N THR A 14 -2.80 -10.09 -24.79
CA THR A 14 -3.59 -9.14 -24.00
C THR A 14 -2.69 -8.51 -22.95
N LEU A 15 -2.22 -7.31 -23.20
CA LEU A 15 -1.64 -6.43 -22.18
C LEU A 15 -2.76 -6.04 -21.22
N SER A 16 -2.77 -6.63 -20.02
CA SER A 16 -3.56 -6.13 -18.89
C SER A 16 -2.93 -4.82 -18.41
N GLY A 17 -3.18 -3.75 -19.15
CA GLY A 17 -2.90 -2.39 -18.72
C GLY A 17 -3.99 -1.90 -17.78
N CYS A 18 -3.68 -0.99 -16.86
CA CYS A 18 -4.65 -0.21 -16.11
C CYS A 18 -5.74 0.27 -17.08
N ASN A 19 -6.96 -0.24 -16.93
CA ASN A 19 -8.06 0.08 -17.80
C ASN A 19 -8.56 1.48 -17.44
N ALA A 20 -8.01 2.48 -18.11
CA ALA A 20 -8.56 3.82 -18.09
C ALA A 20 -9.89 3.80 -18.86
N GLN A 21 -11.00 3.63 -18.14
CA GLN A 21 -12.34 3.77 -18.69
C GLN A 21 -12.50 5.21 -19.19
N GLN A 22 -12.63 5.40 -20.48
CA GLN A 22 -12.94 6.72 -21.05
C GLN A 22 -14.30 7.18 -20.54
N PRO A 23 -14.41 8.42 -19.98
CA PRO A 23 -15.68 8.92 -19.50
C PRO A 23 -16.63 9.17 -20.67
N SER A 24 -17.83 8.58 -20.61
CA SER A 24 -18.97 8.95 -21.43
C SER A 24 -19.42 10.37 -21.06
N PRO A 25 -19.83 11.25 -22.01
CA PRO A 25 -20.20 12.62 -21.72
C PRO A 25 -21.63 12.69 -21.13
N ALA A 26 -21.76 12.55 -19.82
CA ALA A 26 -22.94 12.93 -19.07
C ALA A 26 -22.50 13.41 -17.69
N ALA A 27 -22.54 14.71 -17.53
CA ALA A 27 -22.64 15.58 -16.35
C ALA A 27 -22.24 15.03 -14.97
N ASP A 28 -21.15 15.67 -14.41
CA ASP A 28 -21.07 16.21 -13.06
C ASP A 28 -21.21 15.26 -11.87
N HIS A 29 -20.11 14.79 -11.48
CA HIS A 29 -19.41 14.66 -10.20
C HIS A 29 -18.24 13.71 -10.42
N VAL A 30 -17.14 14.24 -10.98
CA VAL A 30 -15.86 13.54 -10.94
C VAL A 30 -15.44 13.54 -9.47
N SER A 31 -15.66 12.42 -8.79
CA SER A 31 -15.17 12.20 -7.44
C SER A 31 -13.66 12.48 -7.43
N THR A 32 -13.19 13.27 -6.47
CA THR A 32 -11.77 13.55 -6.25
C THR A 32 -10.96 12.26 -6.09
N ASP A 33 -11.60 11.15 -5.68
CA ASP A 33 -11.02 9.80 -5.61
C ASP A 33 -10.67 9.21 -6.98
N SER A 34 -11.49 9.46 -8.02
CA SER A 34 -11.21 8.96 -9.38
C SER A 34 -10.00 9.65 -10.00
N LEU A 35 -9.84 10.95 -9.77
CA LEU A 35 -8.69 11.71 -10.25
C LEU A 35 -7.41 11.32 -9.50
N ARG A 36 -7.50 11.04 -8.20
CA ARG A 36 -6.39 10.50 -7.42
C ARG A 36 -6.01 9.10 -7.88
N ALA A 37 -6.97 8.18 -8.08
CA ALA A 37 -6.68 6.84 -8.56
C ALA A 37 -5.94 6.84 -9.90
N SER A 38 -6.30 7.71 -10.85
CA SER A 38 -5.64 7.80 -12.15
C SER A 38 -4.20 8.33 -12.07
N SER A 39 -3.88 9.19 -11.10
CA SER A 39 -2.53 9.76 -10.93
C SER A 39 -1.51 8.76 -10.37
N TRP A 40 -1.96 7.70 -9.70
CA TRP A 40 -1.08 6.70 -9.07
C TRP A 40 -0.68 5.56 -10.02
N CYS A 41 -1.45 5.35 -11.11
CA CYS A 41 -1.33 4.23 -12.04
C CYS A 41 -0.05 4.26 -12.89
N GLY A 42 0.80 5.26 -12.81
CA GLY A 42 2.10 5.33 -13.50
C GLY A 42 3.28 5.54 -12.57
N VAL A 43 3.01 5.72 -11.28
CA VAL A 43 4.02 6.06 -10.26
C VAL A 43 4.31 4.86 -9.35
N LEU A 44 3.30 4.05 -9.04
CA LEU A 44 3.44 2.86 -8.20
C LEU A 44 3.73 1.61 -9.05
N SER A 45 4.49 0.67 -8.48
CA SER A 45 4.56 -0.68 -9.05
C SER A 45 3.16 -1.34 -9.03
N PRO A 46 2.89 -2.32 -9.92
CA PRO A 46 1.60 -3.03 -9.91
C PRO A 46 1.25 -3.64 -8.55
N ASP A 47 2.23 -4.17 -7.82
CA ASP A 47 2.01 -4.76 -6.49
C ASP A 47 1.71 -3.70 -5.44
N ALA A 48 2.44 -2.57 -5.44
CA ALA A 48 2.16 -1.45 -4.55
C ALA A 48 0.79 -0.84 -4.83
N TYR A 49 0.40 -0.69 -6.10
CA TYR A 49 -0.93 -0.22 -6.47
C TYR A 49 -2.02 -1.16 -5.98
N ARG A 50 -1.87 -2.46 -6.22
CA ARG A 50 -2.82 -3.49 -5.76
C ARG A 50 -3.02 -3.45 -4.25
N VAL A 51 -1.95 -3.24 -3.48
CA VAL A 51 -2.05 -3.16 -2.01
C VAL A 51 -2.65 -1.82 -1.58
N LEU A 52 -2.06 -0.70 -1.98
CA LEU A 52 -2.45 0.63 -1.50
C LEU A 52 -3.85 1.08 -1.97
N ARG A 53 -4.29 0.65 -3.16
CA ARG A 53 -5.51 1.17 -3.81
C ARG A 53 -6.62 0.14 -3.98
N GLU A 54 -6.28 -1.15 -4.03
CA GLU A 54 -7.24 -2.23 -4.21
C GLU A 54 -7.36 -3.12 -2.95
N GLN A 55 -6.81 -2.66 -1.81
CA GLN A 55 -6.83 -3.37 -0.52
C GLN A 55 -6.26 -4.81 -0.60
N GLY A 56 -5.29 -5.00 -1.49
CA GLY A 56 -4.60 -6.28 -1.64
C GLY A 56 -3.68 -6.59 -0.46
N THR A 57 -3.17 -7.81 -0.43
CA THR A 57 -2.16 -8.25 0.54
C THR A 57 -1.02 -8.92 -0.22
N GLU A 58 0.22 -8.58 0.10
CA GLU A 58 1.40 -9.26 -0.44
C GLU A 58 1.55 -10.68 0.15
N PRO A 59 2.24 -11.60 -0.52
CA PRO A 59 2.53 -12.92 0.04
C PRO A 59 3.32 -12.82 1.35
N ARG A 60 3.08 -13.74 2.28
CA ARG A 60 3.84 -13.81 3.54
C ARG A 60 5.32 -14.08 3.25
N PHE A 61 6.20 -13.45 4.01
CA PHE A 61 7.66 -13.62 3.95
C PHE A 61 8.32 -13.17 2.64
N SER A 62 7.60 -12.46 1.76
CA SER A 62 8.13 -11.98 0.49
C SER A 62 8.58 -10.52 0.53
N GLY A 63 8.12 -9.75 1.50
CA GLY A 63 8.35 -8.31 1.55
C GLY A 63 9.76 -7.95 2.01
N GLU A 64 10.33 -6.90 1.43
CA GLU A 64 11.69 -6.41 1.71
C GLU A 64 11.87 -6.04 3.19
N PHE A 65 10.87 -5.38 3.79
CA PHE A 65 10.99 -4.86 5.15
C PHE A 65 10.58 -5.85 6.24
N TRP A 66 10.25 -7.11 5.91
CA TRP A 66 9.91 -8.10 6.93
C TRP A 66 11.02 -8.29 7.97
N LEU A 67 12.27 -8.53 7.52
CA LEU A 67 13.44 -8.71 8.39
C LEU A 67 14.34 -7.46 8.49
N HIS A 68 13.95 -6.36 7.84
CA HIS A 68 14.71 -5.13 7.83
C HIS A 68 14.81 -4.55 9.26
N ASP A 69 16.02 -4.16 9.68
CA ASP A 69 16.33 -3.73 11.05
C ASP A 69 17.18 -2.45 11.12
N GLU A 70 17.33 -1.73 9.99
CA GLU A 70 18.01 -0.44 9.97
C GLU A 70 17.26 0.63 10.75
N ASP A 71 17.99 1.59 11.33
CA ASP A 71 17.39 2.71 12.06
C ASP A 71 16.90 3.80 11.12
N GLY A 72 15.61 4.14 11.25
CA GLY A 72 14.96 5.13 10.40
C GLY A 72 13.45 5.17 10.53
N ILE A 73 12.82 5.74 9.50
CA ILE A 73 11.37 5.91 9.41
C ILE A 73 10.83 5.14 8.21
N TYR A 74 9.80 4.35 8.42
CA TYR A 74 8.99 3.77 7.36
C TYR A 74 7.94 4.78 6.93
N VAL A 75 7.96 5.14 5.65
CA VAL A 75 7.06 6.12 5.04
C VAL A 75 6.10 5.44 4.09
N CYS A 76 5.00 6.11 3.74
CA CYS A 76 4.04 5.60 2.78
C CYS A 76 4.65 5.58 1.37
N MET A 77 4.69 4.43 0.72
CA MET A 77 5.16 4.26 -0.66
C MET A 77 4.38 5.18 -1.63
N GLY A 78 3.13 5.49 -1.31
CA GLY A 78 2.29 6.30 -2.17
C GLY A 78 2.52 7.81 -2.04
N CYS A 79 2.76 8.35 -0.82
CA CYS A 79 2.78 9.80 -0.60
C CYS A 79 3.93 10.30 0.28
N GLY A 80 4.82 9.42 0.75
CA GLY A 80 5.95 9.78 1.59
C GLY A 80 5.60 10.18 3.03
N ALA A 81 4.34 10.07 3.45
CA ALA A 81 3.94 10.38 4.83
C ALA A 81 4.64 9.44 5.83
N HIS A 82 5.08 9.98 6.96
CA HIS A 82 5.71 9.21 8.03
C HIS A 82 4.67 8.29 8.69
N LEU A 83 4.93 6.98 8.73
CA LEU A 83 4.00 5.98 9.24
C LEU A 83 4.50 5.31 10.52
N PHE A 84 5.70 4.73 10.49
CA PHE A 84 6.25 3.98 11.61
C PHE A 84 7.73 4.30 11.84
N ASP A 85 8.14 4.25 13.10
CA ASP A 85 9.55 4.37 13.49
C ASP A 85 10.17 2.98 13.65
N SER A 86 11.42 2.80 13.22
CA SER A 86 12.18 1.55 13.38
C SER A 86 12.24 1.09 14.84
N GLY A 87 12.27 2.01 15.79
CA GLY A 87 12.26 1.71 17.22
C GLY A 87 10.97 1.05 17.72
N THR A 88 9.88 1.11 16.95
CA THR A 88 8.63 0.40 17.27
C THR A 88 8.47 -0.92 16.54
N LYS A 89 9.40 -1.25 15.63
CA LYS A 89 9.38 -2.50 14.88
C LYS A 89 9.81 -3.67 15.75
N PHE A 90 9.15 -4.81 15.59
CA PHE A 90 9.50 -6.04 16.27
C PHE A 90 9.36 -7.27 15.38
N LYS A 91 10.08 -8.34 15.71
CA LYS A 91 10.01 -9.60 14.99
C LYS A 91 8.74 -10.37 15.40
N SER A 92 7.75 -10.34 14.53
CA SER A 92 6.57 -11.21 14.63
C SER A 92 6.74 -12.40 13.68
N ASN A 93 6.10 -13.52 13.97
CA ASN A 93 6.08 -14.66 13.03
C ASN A 93 4.96 -14.52 11.97
N SER A 94 4.44 -13.31 11.76
CA SER A 94 3.34 -13.08 10.82
C SER A 94 3.76 -13.22 9.35
N GLY A 95 5.01 -12.88 9.05
CA GLY A 95 5.57 -12.85 7.68
C GLY A 95 5.46 -11.48 7.02
N TRP A 96 5.09 -10.44 7.76
CA TRP A 96 5.03 -9.05 7.35
C TRP A 96 5.73 -8.15 8.38
N PRO A 97 6.20 -6.94 7.99
CA PRO A 97 6.66 -5.92 8.92
C PRO A 97 5.64 -5.68 10.03
N SER A 98 6.09 -5.68 11.28
CA SER A 98 5.22 -5.54 12.45
C SER A 98 5.73 -4.47 13.39
N PHE A 99 4.84 -3.56 13.81
CA PHE A 99 5.13 -2.44 14.68
C PHE A 99 4.15 -2.44 15.87
N TYR A 100 4.60 -2.03 17.05
CA TYR A 100 3.70 -1.92 18.20
C TYR A 100 3.04 -0.55 18.33
N ALA A 101 3.55 0.47 17.62
CA ALA A 101 2.98 1.83 17.58
C ALA A 101 3.34 2.54 16.28
N PRO A 102 2.50 3.49 15.80
CA PRO A 102 2.84 4.42 14.73
C PRO A 102 3.93 5.42 15.17
N ALA A 103 4.58 6.08 14.20
CA ALA A 103 5.57 7.12 14.46
C ALA A 103 4.95 8.37 15.12
N GLY A 104 3.66 8.60 14.93
CA GLY A 104 2.89 9.68 15.53
C GLY A 104 1.38 9.47 15.35
N PRO A 105 0.54 10.26 16.04
CA PRO A 105 -0.91 10.06 16.03
C PRO A 105 -1.55 10.34 14.66
N GLU A 106 -0.92 11.15 13.83
CA GLU A 106 -1.47 11.62 12.55
C GLU A 106 -1.08 10.75 11.35
N GLY A 107 -0.12 9.82 11.51
CA GLY A 107 0.43 9.06 10.38
C GLY A 107 -0.54 8.03 9.81
N VAL A 108 -1.27 7.34 10.67
CA VAL A 108 -2.15 6.23 10.28
C VAL A 108 -3.56 6.39 10.84
N GLY A 109 -4.55 5.98 10.03
CA GLY A 109 -5.94 5.85 10.42
C GLY A 109 -6.34 4.38 10.55
N GLN A 110 -7.51 4.15 11.18
CA GLN A 110 -8.06 2.82 11.37
C GLN A 110 -9.53 2.79 10.97
N HIS A 111 -9.92 1.78 10.21
CA HIS A 111 -11.30 1.55 9.76
C HIS A 111 -11.72 0.11 10.03
N VAL A 112 -13.02 -0.11 10.24
CA VAL A 112 -13.55 -1.47 10.36
C VAL A 112 -13.58 -2.12 8.99
N ASP A 113 -12.88 -3.23 8.82
CA ASP A 113 -12.90 -4.08 7.63
C ASP A 113 -13.78 -5.31 7.89
N LEU A 114 -14.83 -5.49 7.08
CA LEU A 114 -15.74 -6.62 7.13
C LEU A 114 -15.59 -7.57 5.94
N SER A 115 -14.53 -7.39 5.15
CA SER A 115 -14.25 -8.24 3.99
C SER A 115 -13.95 -9.69 4.38
N HIS A 116 -14.07 -10.60 3.43
CA HIS A 116 -13.76 -12.02 3.60
C HIS A 116 -14.46 -12.71 4.77
N GLY A 117 -15.62 -12.20 5.24
CA GLY A 117 -16.37 -12.76 6.36
C GLY A 117 -15.67 -12.58 7.72
N MET A 118 -14.67 -11.73 7.82
CA MET A 118 -13.94 -11.40 9.05
C MET A 118 -14.28 -9.98 9.53
N ARG A 119 -14.08 -9.72 10.82
CA ARG A 119 -14.11 -8.37 11.36
C ARG A 119 -12.71 -8.01 11.84
N ARG A 120 -12.04 -7.11 11.13
CA ARG A 120 -10.68 -6.65 11.41
C ARG A 120 -10.64 -5.13 11.49
N MET A 121 -9.54 -4.59 12.01
CA MET A 121 -9.24 -3.16 11.94
C MET A 121 -8.19 -2.92 10.86
N GLU A 122 -8.63 -2.36 9.73
CA GLU A 122 -7.77 -1.91 8.65
C GLU A 122 -6.92 -0.72 9.10
N VAL A 123 -5.68 -0.68 8.66
CA VAL A 123 -4.75 0.44 8.84
C VAL A 123 -4.55 1.11 7.49
N VAL A 124 -4.78 2.43 7.45
CA VAL A 124 -4.61 3.25 6.24
C VAL A 124 -3.65 4.40 6.51
N CYS A 125 -3.03 4.91 5.46
CA CYS A 125 -2.29 6.17 5.52
C CYS A 125 -3.27 7.34 5.61
N ASN A 126 -3.19 8.16 6.67
CA ASN A 126 -4.08 9.31 6.84
C ASN A 126 -3.91 10.37 5.73
N ALA A 127 -2.71 10.53 5.18
CA ALA A 127 -2.44 11.54 4.17
C ALA A 127 -3.04 11.23 2.80
N CYS A 128 -3.10 9.94 2.39
CA CYS A 128 -3.55 9.55 1.05
C CYS A 128 -4.65 8.50 1.02
N GLY A 129 -5.08 7.98 2.17
CA GLY A 129 -6.09 6.93 2.28
C GLY A 129 -5.63 5.55 1.79
N GLY A 130 -4.35 5.36 1.49
CA GLY A 130 -3.81 4.10 0.99
C GLY A 130 -3.89 3.00 2.04
N HIS A 131 -4.36 1.80 1.63
CA HIS A 131 -4.37 0.61 2.48
C HIS A 131 -2.94 0.19 2.84
N LEU A 132 -2.67 -0.02 4.13
CA LEU A 132 -1.36 -0.43 4.61
C LEU A 132 -1.35 -1.88 5.12
N GLY A 133 -2.42 -2.29 5.78
CA GLY A 133 -2.54 -3.59 6.43
C GLY A 133 -3.62 -3.60 7.50
N HIS A 134 -3.37 -4.30 8.61
CA HIS A 134 -4.34 -4.42 9.71
C HIS A 134 -3.64 -4.32 11.07
N VAL A 135 -4.39 -3.92 12.09
CA VAL A 135 -3.93 -3.94 13.47
C VAL A 135 -4.65 -5.03 14.27
N PHE A 136 -3.89 -5.69 15.16
CA PHE A 136 -4.31 -6.79 16.01
C PHE A 136 -3.93 -6.51 17.46
N GLU A 137 -4.64 -7.13 18.42
CA GLU A 137 -4.43 -6.99 19.87
C GLU A 137 -3.51 -8.09 20.42
N ASP A 138 -2.55 -8.55 19.63
CA ASP A 138 -1.59 -9.61 19.97
C ASP A 138 -0.14 -9.15 19.91
N GLY A 139 0.09 -7.85 20.07
CA GLY A 139 1.41 -7.22 20.07
C GLY A 139 2.09 -7.22 21.44
N PRO A 140 3.36 -6.78 21.48
CA PRO A 140 4.12 -6.66 22.71
C PRO A 140 3.72 -5.41 23.53
N PRO A 141 4.11 -5.35 24.83
CA PRO A 141 4.09 -4.08 25.56
C PRO A 141 4.92 -3.00 24.82
N PRO A 142 4.60 -1.70 24.99
CA PRO A 142 3.65 -1.14 25.94
C PRO A 142 2.20 -1.11 25.47
N THR A 143 1.93 -1.29 24.17
CA THR A 143 0.59 -1.06 23.61
C THR A 143 -0.28 -2.31 23.58
N GLY A 144 0.33 -3.49 23.50
CA GLY A 144 -0.38 -4.73 23.21
C GLY A 144 -0.85 -4.85 21.75
N LEU A 145 -0.53 -3.86 20.89
CA LEU A 145 -0.97 -3.81 19.51
C LEU A 145 0.12 -4.32 18.56
N ARG A 146 -0.31 -4.96 17.48
CA ARG A 146 0.53 -5.33 16.35
C ARG A 146 -0.04 -4.76 15.07
N TYR A 147 0.59 -3.72 14.56
CA TYR A 147 0.36 -3.20 13.22
C TYR A 147 1.09 -4.10 12.23
N CYS A 148 0.35 -4.92 11.51
CA CYS A 148 0.86 -5.86 10.50
C CYS A 148 0.71 -5.22 9.14
N ILE A 149 1.82 -4.77 8.55
CA ILE A 149 1.83 -3.85 7.41
C ILE A 149 2.45 -4.52 6.19
N ASN A 150 1.86 -4.32 5.02
CA ASN A 150 2.44 -4.81 3.77
C ASN A 150 3.74 -4.05 3.46
N SER A 151 4.80 -4.77 3.18
CA SER A 151 6.11 -4.21 2.87
C SER A 151 6.07 -3.32 1.62
N VAL A 152 5.34 -3.74 0.57
CA VAL A 152 5.20 -2.97 -0.68
C VAL A 152 4.41 -1.67 -0.52
N ALA A 153 3.72 -1.48 0.60
CA ALA A 153 3.04 -0.22 0.94
C ALA A 153 3.97 0.78 1.65
N LEU A 154 5.19 0.35 1.99
CA LEU A 154 6.19 1.12 2.70
C LEU A 154 7.37 1.48 1.78
N ASP A 155 8.01 2.57 2.12
CA ASP A 155 9.39 2.92 1.73
C ASP A 155 10.16 3.22 3.02
N PHE A 156 11.50 3.28 2.95
CA PHE A 156 12.35 3.46 4.12
C PHE A 156 13.30 4.64 3.96
N VAL A 157 13.39 5.43 5.02
CA VAL A 157 14.29 6.57 5.10
C VAL A 157 15.22 6.40 6.29
N PRO A 158 16.53 6.23 6.07
CA PRO A 158 17.51 6.15 7.13
C PRO A 158 17.46 7.37 8.06
N ARG A 159 17.73 7.17 9.35
CA ARG A 159 17.63 8.23 10.39
C ARG A 159 18.40 9.49 10.02
N ASP A 160 19.59 9.35 9.50
CA ASP A 160 20.45 10.46 9.10
C ASP A 160 19.85 11.30 7.96
N SER A 161 18.95 10.72 7.17
CA SER A 161 18.29 11.36 6.05
C SER A 161 16.91 11.93 6.37
N VAL A 162 16.35 11.62 7.52
CA VAL A 162 14.99 12.05 7.93
C VAL A 162 14.85 13.58 7.96
N ALA A 163 15.90 14.30 8.35
CA ALA A 163 15.89 15.76 8.37
C ALA A 163 15.76 16.41 6.97
N LEU A 164 15.99 15.64 5.91
CA LEU A 164 15.90 16.10 4.52
C LEU A 164 14.52 15.91 3.91
N ILE A 165 13.62 15.17 4.59
CA ILE A 165 12.26 14.91 4.12
C ILE A 165 11.33 15.82 4.90
N ALA A 166 10.74 16.81 4.23
CA ALA A 166 9.64 17.56 4.82
C ALA A 166 8.46 16.60 5.09
N PRO A 167 7.78 16.68 6.25
CA PRO A 167 6.56 15.91 6.45
C PRO A 167 5.57 16.25 5.32
N ALA A 168 4.94 15.25 4.75
CA ALA A 168 3.94 15.46 3.72
C ALA A 168 2.86 16.40 4.26
N SER A 169 2.68 17.55 3.62
CA SER A 169 1.61 18.47 3.98
C SER A 169 0.27 17.78 3.74
N PRO A 170 -0.70 17.88 4.66
CA PRO A 170 -2.04 17.38 4.40
C PRO A 170 -2.58 18.02 3.12
N PRO A 171 -3.39 17.32 2.33
CA PRO A 171 -4.02 17.90 1.14
C PRO A 171 -4.80 19.14 1.58
N ALA A 172 -4.64 20.24 0.83
CA ALA A 172 -5.44 21.45 1.03
C ALA A 172 -6.93 21.06 0.90
N GLU A 173 -7.73 21.48 1.88
CA GLU A 173 -9.18 21.34 1.92
C GLU A 173 -9.86 22.04 0.72
#